data_8483c428f02ba2fd5133f7626bfcefbc
#
_entry.id   8483c428f02ba2fd5133f7626bfcefbc
#
_cell.length_a   1.000
_cell.length_b   1.000
_cell.length_c   1.000
_cell.angle_alpha   90.00
_cell.angle_beta   90.00
_cell.angle_gamma   90.00
#
_symmetry.space_group_name_H-M   'P 1'
#
loop_
_entity.id
_entity.type
_entity.pdbx_description
1 polymer ?
#
loop_
_entity_poly.entity_id
_entity_poly.type
_entity_poly.pdbx_seq_one_letter_code
_entity_poly.pdbx_strand_id
1 'polypeptide(L)'
;MTVKNFPLEERGETVSRDALVQAALTEITQNYREASLSNVARAYGVSLAYVSECVRAQTGKTYKELLQKHRMETAARLLRRSDLNIQQIITQVGYENTSYFYRLFHERYGQSPREYRNTRASRTRA
;
A
#
# COMPACT_ATOMS: atom_id res chain seq x y z
N MET A 1 9.67 0.80 22.05
CA MET A 1 9.32 0.81 21.89
C MET A 1 9.15 0.95 21.50
N THR A 2 9.07 1.16 21.07
CA THR A 2 8.75 1.31 20.59
C THR A 2 8.21 1.77 20.38
N VAL A 3 8.07 2.05 20.18
CA VAL A 3 7.54 2.54 20.05
C VAL A 3 7.40 3.24 20.09
N LYS A 4 7.73 3.49 19.90
CA LYS A 4 7.57 4.05 19.89
C LYS A 4 7.17 4.73 20.23
N ASN A 5 7.39 5.06 20.36
CA ASN A 5 6.90 5.71 20.84
C ASN A 5 5.96 6.21 20.88
N PHE A 6 5.50 5.93 20.98
CA PHE A 6 4.52 6.48 20.97
C PHE A 6 4.17 7.19 21.81
N PRO A 7 4.01 7.90 21.69
CA PRO A 7 3.81 8.70 22.60
C PRO A 7 2.58 8.91 23.13
N LEU A 8 1.96 8.60 23.13
CA LEU A 8 1.05 8.95 23.66
C LEU A 8 0.43 8.58 24.55
N GLU A 9 0.60 8.29 24.65
CA GLU A 9 0.15 8.16 25.40
C GLU A 9 0.11 8.59 26.21
N GLU A 10 0.74 8.54 25.99
CA GLU A 10 0.85 9.03 26.66
C GLU A 10 0.22 9.69 27.13
N ARG A 11 -0.16 9.46 27.35
CA ARG A 11 -0.72 10.19 27.87
C ARG A 11 -2.00 10.36 27.90
N GLY A 12 -2.69 9.73 28.08
CA GLY A 12 -4.04 9.90 28.09
C GLY A 12 -4.56 10.85 27.10
N GLU A 13 -3.71 11.38 26.35
CA GLU A 13 -4.16 12.28 25.37
C GLU A 13 -4.69 11.56 24.18
N THR A 14 -5.67 12.15 23.53
CA THR A 14 -6.21 11.63 22.32
C THR A 14 -5.25 11.91 21.17
N VAL A 15 -4.91 10.91 20.41
CA VAL A 15 -4.10 11.09 19.21
C VAL A 15 -4.92 11.84 18.20
N SER A 16 -4.34 12.83 17.53
CA SER A 16 -5.08 13.60 16.55
C SER A 16 -5.45 12.73 15.36
N ARG A 17 -6.55 13.09 14.71
CA ARG A 17 -6.99 12.36 13.52
C ARG A 17 -5.95 12.48 12.41
N ASP A 18 -5.32 13.66 12.28
CA ASP A 18 -4.28 13.86 11.29
C ASP A 18 -3.11 12.92 11.52
N ALA A 19 -2.70 12.75 12.78
CA ALA A 19 -1.57 11.88 13.10
C ALA A 19 -1.90 10.44 12.74
N LEU A 20 -3.12 10.00 13.01
CA LEU A 20 -3.54 8.65 12.66
C LEU A 20 -3.52 8.42 11.17
N VAL A 21 -4.03 9.39 10.40
CA VAL A 21 -4.05 9.25 8.96
C VAL A 21 -2.63 9.26 8.41
N GLN A 22 -1.76 10.13 8.92
CA GLN A 22 -0.37 10.14 8.49
C GLN A 22 0.32 8.82 8.79
N ALA A 23 0.06 8.25 9.95
CA ALA A 23 0.63 6.94 10.30
C ALA A 23 0.17 5.87 9.33
N ALA A 24 -1.11 5.90 8.96
CA ALA A 24 -1.66 4.93 8.01
C ALA A 24 -1.02 5.09 6.64
N LEU A 25 -0.86 6.32 6.18
CA LEU A 25 -0.26 6.56 4.87
C LEU A 25 1.23 6.19 4.85
N THR A 26 1.92 6.42 5.96
CA THR A 26 3.32 6.03 6.09
C THR A 26 3.45 4.51 6.05
N GLU A 27 2.53 3.81 6.69
CA GLU A 27 2.54 2.35 6.66
C GLU A 27 2.43 1.84 5.22
N ILE A 28 1.58 2.47 4.42
CA ILE A 28 1.44 2.10 3.02
C ILE A 28 2.73 2.34 2.24
N THR A 29 3.34 3.51 2.39
CA THR A 29 4.50 3.85 1.56
C THR A 29 5.77 3.16 1.99
N GLN A 30 5.94 2.90 3.29
CA GLN A 30 7.19 2.36 3.78
C GLN A 30 7.15 0.88 4.12
N ASN A 31 5.96 0.30 4.17
CA ASN A 31 5.81 -1.11 4.52
C ASN A 31 4.71 -1.77 3.68
N TYR A 32 4.63 -1.41 2.40
CA TYR A 32 3.49 -1.82 1.58
C TYR A 32 3.33 -3.33 1.46
N ARG A 33 4.44 -4.06 1.54
CA ARG A 33 4.36 -5.50 1.41
C ARG A 33 3.55 -6.14 2.54
N GLU A 34 3.67 -5.59 3.74
CA GLU A 34 2.99 -6.15 4.91
C GLU A 34 2.10 -5.15 5.61
N ALA A 35 1.73 -4.08 4.91
CA ALA A 35 0.95 -3.02 5.50
C ALA A 35 -0.39 -3.51 6.01
N SER A 36 -0.78 -3.00 7.17
CA SER A 36 -2.01 -3.40 7.83
C SER A 36 -2.51 -2.25 8.67
N LEU A 37 -3.77 -1.89 8.46
CA LEU A 37 -4.37 -0.84 9.27
C LEU A 37 -4.50 -1.30 10.73
N SER A 38 -4.60 -2.61 10.95
CA SER A 38 -4.60 -3.14 12.30
C SER A 38 -3.32 -2.82 13.05
N ASN A 39 -2.19 -2.81 12.35
CA ASN A 39 -0.92 -2.43 12.97
C ASN A 39 -0.97 -1.01 13.48
N VAL A 40 -1.53 -0.11 12.68
CA VAL A 40 -1.67 1.29 13.07
C VAL A 40 -2.60 1.43 14.27
N ALA A 41 -3.75 0.77 14.20
CA ALA A 41 -4.72 0.83 15.29
C ALA A 41 -4.10 0.36 16.60
N ARG A 42 -3.38 -0.75 16.54
CA ARG A 42 -2.75 -1.32 17.73
C ARG A 42 -1.67 -0.39 18.27
N ALA A 43 -0.87 0.19 17.38
CA ALA A 43 0.23 1.05 17.81
C ALA A 43 -0.26 2.30 18.51
N TYR A 44 -1.43 2.78 18.11
CA TYR A 44 -1.97 4.02 18.68
C TYR A 44 -3.07 3.79 19.70
N GLY A 45 -3.41 2.55 19.98
CA GLY A 45 -4.40 2.24 21.01
C GLY A 45 -5.81 2.65 20.65
N VAL A 46 -6.14 2.62 19.38
CA VAL A 46 -7.48 2.97 18.90
C VAL A 46 -8.10 1.78 18.20
N SER A 47 -9.41 1.84 17.99
CA SER A 47 -10.09 0.75 17.29
C SER A 47 -9.78 0.80 15.81
N LEU A 48 -9.84 -0.35 15.18
CA LEU A 48 -9.67 -0.44 13.73
C LEU A 48 -10.73 0.39 13.01
N ALA A 49 -11.98 0.31 13.51
CA ALA A 49 -13.07 1.04 12.90
C ALA A 49 -12.83 2.55 12.94
N TYR A 50 -12.28 3.04 14.04
CA TYR A 50 -12.03 4.47 14.17
C TYR A 50 -10.97 4.94 13.19
N VAL A 51 -9.82 4.25 13.12
CA VAL A 51 -8.77 4.71 12.22
C VAL A 51 -9.19 4.53 10.77
N SER A 52 -9.96 3.49 10.47
CA SER A 52 -10.50 3.28 9.14
C SER A 52 -11.36 4.47 8.70
N GLU A 53 -12.21 4.94 9.61
CA GLU A 53 -13.06 6.08 9.31
C GLU A 53 -12.25 7.36 9.14
N CYS A 54 -11.22 7.55 9.95
CA CYS A 54 -10.35 8.72 9.81
C CYS A 54 -9.71 8.77 8.44
N VAL A 55 -9.19 7.63 7.98
CA VAL A 55 -8.54 7.56 6.67
C VAL A 55 -9.55 7.91 5.58
N ARG A 56 -10.73 7.31 5.66
CA ARG A 56 -11.74 7.54 4.65
C ARG A 56 -12.21 8.99 4.63
N ALA A 57 -12.40 9.58 5.81
CA ALA A 57 -12.89 10.95 5.90
C ALA A 57 -11.88 11.94 5.31
N GLN A 58 -10.60 11.72 5.52
CA GLN A 58 -9.59 12.67 5.06
C GLN A 58 -9.14 12.44 3.63
N THR A 59 -9.11 11.20 3.18
CA THR A 59 -8.57 10.92 1.84
C THR A 59 -9.66 10.67 0.80
N GLY A 60 -10.88 10.41 1.25
CA GLY A 60 -11.96 10.05 0.34
C GLY A 60 -11.90 8.61 -0.13
N LYS A 61 -10.95 7.83 0.35
CA LYS A 61 -10.77 6.45 -0.07
C LYS A 61 -10.53 5.56 1.14
N THR A 62 -10.83 4.27 0.98
CA THR A 62 -10.55 3.33 2.04
C THR A 62 -9.05 3.04 2.07
N TYR A 63 -8.59 2.55 3.21
CA TYR A 63 -7.20 2.13 3.33
C TYR A 63 -6.86 1.06 2.29
N LYS A 64 -7.80 0.13 2.08
CA LYS A 64 -7.58 -0.93 1.10
C LYS A 64 -7.36 -0.37 -0.29
N GLU A 65 -8.16 0.62 -0.68
CA GLU A 65 -8.01 1.25 -1.99
C GLU A 65 -6.67 1.96 -2.13
N LEU A 66 -6.26 2.65 -1.08
CA LEU A 66 -4.99 3.35 -1.09
C LEU A 66 -3.81 2.37 -1.16
N LEU A 67 -3.89 1.29 -0.42
CA LEU A 67 -2.84 0.28 -0.42
C LEU A 67 -2.75 -0.41 -1.78
N GLN A 68 -3.90 -0.77 -2.36
CA GLN A 68 -3.90 -1.40 -3.68
C GLN A 68 -3.29 -0.47 -4.72
N LYS A 69 -3.65 0.81 -4.66
CA LYS A 69 -3.10 1.78 -5.60
C LYS A 69 -1.58 1.81 -5.50
N HIS A 70 -1.07 1.92 -4.28
CA HIS A 70 0.37 1.99 -4.07
C HIS A 70 1.08 0.72 -4.55
N ARG A 71 0.51 -0.45 -4.23
CA ARG A 71 1.10 -1.72 -4.64
C ARG A 71 1.12 -1.87 -6.16
N MET A 72 0.03 -1.47 -6.82
CA MET A 72 -0.03 -1.58 -8.27
C MET A 72 0.93 -0.61 -8.95
N GLU A 73 1.03 0.61 -8.42
CA GLU A 73 1.97 1.58 -8.97
C GLU A 73 3.42 1.11 -8.77
N THR A 74 3.70 0.51 -7.64
CA THR A 74 5.02 -0.04 -7.38
C THR A 74 5.31 -1.20 -8.34
N ALA A 75 4.33 -2.08 -8.54
CA ALA A 75 4.50 -3.19 -9.48
C ALA A 75 4.78 -2.67 -10.88
N ALA A 76 4.03 -1.66 -11.32
CA ALA A 76 4.22 -1.08 -12.64
C ALA A 76 5.63 -0.50 -12.78
N ARG A 77 6.11 0.18 -11.74
CA ARG A 77 7.46 0.72 -11.76
C ARG A 77 8.51 -0.38 -11.84
N LEU A 78 8.34 -1.46 -11.09
CA LEU A 78 9.28 -2.57 -11.13
C LEU A 78 9.27 -3.27 -12.49
N LEU A 79 8.10 -3.37 -13.12
CA LEU A 79 8.02 -3.94 -14.47
C LEU A 79 8.82 -3.10 -15.46
N ARG A 80 8.81 -1.79 -15.29
CA ARG A 80 9.51 -0.88 -16.21
C ARG A 80 11.00 -0.79 -15.93
N ARG A 81 11.40 -0.90 -14.67
CA ARG A 81 12.75 -0.50 -14.26
C ARG A 81 13.59 -1.60 -13.65
N SER A 82 13.08 -2.82 -13.57
CA SER A 82 13.87 -3.91 -13.01
C SER A 82 13.78 -5.12 -13.92
N ASP A 83 14.64 -6.09 -13.66
CA ASP A 83 14.60 -7.35 -14.39
C ASP A 83 13.98 -8.47 -13.57
N LEU A 84 13.34 -8.12 -12.46
CA LEU A 84 12.62 -9.10 -11.66
C LEU A 84 11.55 -9.78 -12.51
N ASN A 85 11.39 -11.09 -12.34
CA ASN A 85 10.30 -11.74 -13.06
C ASN A 85 8.98 -11.38 -12.41
N ILE A 86 7.89 -11.64 -13.12
CA ILE A 86 6.58 -11.18 -12.67
C ILE A 86 6.20 -11.78 -11.32
N GLN A 87 6.50 -13.07 -11.10
CA GLN A 87 6.18 -13.68 -9.83
C GLN A 87 6.94 -13.03 -8.67
N GLN A 88 8.19 -12.67 -8.91
CA GLN A 88 8.97 -11.97 -7.88
C GLN A 88 8.34 -10.62 -7.55
N ILE A 89 7.85 -9.91 -8.57
CA ILE A 89 7.21 -8.62 -8.36
C ILE A 89 5.93 -8.79 -7.55
N ILE A 90 5.10 -9.78 -7.91
CA ILE A 90 3.86 -10.05 -7.21
C ILE A 90 4.12 -10.25 -5.73
N THR A 91 5.10 -11.09 -5.42
CA THR A 91 5.45 -11.38 -4.03
C THR A 91 5.98 -10.12 -3.33
N GLN A 92 6.83 -9.37 -4.01
CA GLN A 92 7.46 -8.21 -3.41
C GLN A 92 6.44 -7.13 -3.06
N VAL A 93 5.41 -6.94 -3.89
CA VAL A 93 4.42 -5.91 -3.58
C VAL A 93 3.34 -6.39 -2.63
N GLY A 94 3.38 -7.65 -2.21
CA GLY A 94 2.55 -8.10 -1.10
C GLY A 94 1.36 -8.96 -1.45
N TYR A 95 1.33 -9.55 -2.64
CA TYR A 95 0.21 -10.42 -3.02
C TYR A 95 0.64 -11.87 -3.02
N GLU A 96 -0.22 -12.72 -2.45
CA GLU A 96 0.00 -14.16 -2.48
C GLU A 96 -0.80 -14.81 -3.59
N ASN A 97 -1.96 -14.25 -3.89
CA ASN A 97 -2.84 -14.80 -4.91
C ASN A 97 -2.50 -14.18 -6.25
N THR A 98 -1.85 -14.97 -7.10
CA THR A 98 -1.39 -14.52 -8.40
C THR A 98 -2.55 -14.09 -9.30
N SER A 99 -3.64 -14.87 -9.31
CA SER A 99 -4.78 -14.54 -10.15
C SER A 99 -5.41 -13.21 -9.75
N TYR A 100 -5.48 -12.97 -8.45
CA TYR A 100 -6.03 -11.71 -7.95
C TYR A 100 -5.16 -10.54 -8.39
N PHE A 101 -3.85 -10.70 -8.30
CA PHE A 101 -2.92 -9.66 -8.76
C PHE A 101 -3.14 -9.35 -10.24
N TYR A 102 -3.22 -10.40 -11.08
CA TYR A 102 -3.39 -10.18 -12.51
C TYR A 102 -4.69 -9.44 -12.80
N ARG A 103 -5.77 -9.79 -12.07
CA ARG A 103 -7.04 -9.11 -12.27
C ARG A 103 -6.94 -7.63 -11.90
N LEU A 104 -6.34 -7.34 -10.75
CA LEU A 104 -6.18 -5.95 -10.31
C LEU A 104 -5.33 -5.15 -11.27
N PHE A 105 -4.25 -5.76 -11.74
CA PHE A 105 -3.34 -5.07 -12.65
C PHE A 105 -4.05 -4.75 -13.96
N HIS A 106 -4.76 -5.73 -14.50
CA HIS A 106 -5.49 -5.52 -15.75
C HIS A 106 -6.56 -4.45 -15.59
N GLU A 107 -7.27 -4.45 -14.47
CA GLU A 107 -8.30 -3.44 -14.24
C GLU A 107 -7.72 -2.04 -14.23
N ARG A 108 -6.53 -1.88 -13.69
CA ARG A 108 -5.94 -0.56 -13.56
C ARG A 108 -5.23 -0.09 -14.83
N TYR A 109 -4.55 -0.99 -15.51
CA TYR A 109 -3.69 -0.60 -16.64
C TYR A 109 -4.18 -1.06 -17.99
N GLY A 110 -5.23 -1.85 -18.05
CA GLY A 110 -5.82 -2.29 -19.30
C GLY A 110 -5.01 -3.34 -20.03
N GLN A 111 -3.99 -3.88 -19.40
CA GLN A 111 -3.17 -4.92 -20.02
C GLN A 111 -2.54 -5.77 -18.94
N SER A 112 -2.00 -6.91 -19.34
CA SER A 112 -1.35 -7.81 -18.40
C SER A 112 0.02 -7.26 -17.99
N PRO A 113 0.59 -7.74 -16.90
CA PRO A 113 1.94 -7.33 -16.53
C PRO A 113 2.96 -7.59 -17.64
N ARG A 114 2.85 -8.73 -18.32
CA ARG A 114 3.78 -9.05 -19.41
C ARG A 114 3.64 -8.06 -20.56
N GLU A 115 2.40 -7.78 -20.96
CA GLU A 115 2.17 -6.81 -22.02
C GLU A 115 2.70 -5.44 -21.65
N TYR A 116 2.48 -5.07 -20.41
CA TYR A 116 2.94 -3.78 -19.90
C TYR A 116 4.46 -3.68 -19.99
N ARG A 117 5.17 -4.74 -19.59
CA ARG A 117 6.63 -4.77 -19.66
C ARG A 117 7.11 -4.75 -21.11
N ASN A 118 6.41 -5.45 -22.00
CA ASN A 118 6.79 -5.47 -23.40
C ASN A 118 6.63 -4.10 -24.04
N THR A 119 5.63 -3.35 -23.61
CA THR A 119 5.44 -1.99 -24.08
C THR A 119 6.64 -1.13 -23.71
N ARG A 120 7.16 -1.32 -22.50
CA ARG A 120 8.37 -0.64 -22.07
C ARG A 120 9.54 -0.97 -22.98
N ALA A 121 9.72 -2.24 -23.30
CA ALA A 121 10.83 -2.68 -24.16
C ALA A 121 10.69 -2.05 -25.54
N SER A 122 9.49 -2.01 -26.08
CA SER A 122 9.27 -1.41 -27.38
C SER A 122 9.62 0.07 -27.39
N ARG A 123 9.22 0.77 -26.35
CA ARG A 123 9.52 2.18 -26.22
C ARG A 123 11.02 2.42 -26.10
N THR A 124 11.68 1.58 -25.34
CA THR A 124 13.12 1.73 -25.13
C THR A 124 13.86 1.58 -26.45
N ARG A 125 13.39 0.73 -27.33
CA ARG A 125 14.01 0.51 -28.61
C ARG A 125 13.72 1.62 -29.61
N ALA A 126 12.58 2.24 -29.42
CA ALA A 126 12.21 3.31 -30.33
C ALA A 126 13.01 4.54 -30.03
#